data_0a426350a69ab4baf11c12dee25147df
#
_entry.id   0a426350a69ab4baf11c12dee25147df
#
_cell.length_a   1.000
_cell.length_b   1.000
_cell.length_c   1.000
_cell.angle_alpha   90.00
_cell.angle_beta   90.00
_cell.angle_gamma   90.00
#
_symmetry.space_group_name_H-M   'P 1'
#
loop_
_entity.id
_entity.type
_entity.pdbx_description
1 polymer ?
#
loop_
_entity_poly.entity_id
_entity_poly.type
_entity_poly.pdbx_seq_one_letter_code
_entity_poly.pdbx_strand_id
1 'polypeptide(L)'
;NCSADYHCDMDATLYESWVRQQLIPNLPAGTVIVMDNASYHSKLLNKIPTTSTKKDDIIHFMRHNDIDIPAGKATKKDLLNCIKQLNMPKQYRIDQIAKEHGHIVLRLPPYYCVLNPIELIWSSLKRSIRRNNTTPNLSAQVVDLIRQEVNNITIDLWKNCVKHVIDIENSYVSPNFQEFVVHLEDEDDDDVVDYFFEC
;
A
#
# COMPACT_ATOMS: atom_id res chain seq x y z
N ASN A 1 -5.04 -22.95 10.45
CA ASN A 1 -3.62 -23.07 10.82
C ASN A 1 -2.74 -22.88 9.58
N CYS A 2 -2.62 -21.66 9.11
CA CYS A 2 -1.53 -21.27 8.21
C CYS A 2 -0.30 -21.05 9.08
N SER A 3 0.36 -22.11 9.49
CA SER A 3 1.71 -22.06 10.00
C SER A 3 2.61 -21.69 8.82
N ALA A 4 3.12 -20.44 8.77
CA ALA A 4 4.24 -19.98 7.95
C ALA A 4 4.40 -20.73 6.60
N ASP A 5 3.31 -20.82 5.82
CA ASP A 5 3.36 -21.49 4.55
C ASP A 5 3.89 -20.50 3.51
N TYR A 6 5.11 -20.73 3.05
CA TYR A 6 5.83 -19.93 2.06
C TYR A 6 5.18 -19.98 0.65
N HIS A 7 4.02 -20.61 0.52
CA HIS A 7 3.28 -20.79 -0.73
C HIS A 7 2.05 -19.90 -0.84
N CYS A 8 1.75 -19.07 0.18
CA CYS A 8 0.62 -18.14 0.10
C CYS A 8 1.11 -16.75 -0.31
N ASP A 9 0.67 -16.29 -1.46
CA ASP A 9 0.84 -14.89 -1.85
C ASP A 9 0.18 -13.98 -0.81
N MET A 10 0.82 -12.83 -0.52
CA MET A 10 0.27 -11.85 0.41
C MET A 10 -1.01 -11.26 -0.18
N ASP A 11 -2.13 -11.46 0.48
CA ASP A 11 -3.40 -10.83 0.14
C ASP A 11 -3.85 -9.82 1.20
N ALA A 12 -4.88 -9.04 0.86
CA ALA A 12 -5.39 -8.02 1.78
C ALA A 12 -5.96 -8.58 3.08
N THR A 13 -6.45 -9.83 3.09
CA THR A 13 -7.02 -10.47 4.28
C THR A 13 -5.93 -10.93 5.23
N LEU A 14 -4.88 -11.54 4.67
CA LEU A 14 -3.70 -11.97 5.42
C LEU A 14 -2.96 -10.76 6.00
N TYR A 15 -2.81 -9.70 5.20
CA TYR A 15 -2.19 -8.46 5.64
C TYR A 15 -2.99 -7.78 6.76
N GLU A 16 -4.32 -7.69 6.64
CA GLU A 16 -5.19 -7.15 7.70
C GLU A 16 -5.06 -7.95 9.00
N SER A 17 -5.02 -9.27 8.90
CA SER A 17 -4.83 -10.16 10.06
C SER A 17 -3.49 -9.90 10.73
N TRP A 18 -2.42 -9.77 9.95
CA TRP A 18 -1.09 -9.46 10.45
C TRP A 18 -1.04 -8.07 11.12
N VAL A 19 -1.65 -7.05 10.49
CA VAL A 19 -1.72 -5.71 11.08
C VAL A 19 -2.41 -5.75 12.46
N ARG A 20 -3.55 -6.43 12.57
CA ARG A 20 -4.29 -6.53 13.84
C ARG A 20 -3.57 -7.34 14.92
N GLN A 21 -2.94 -8.44 14.54
CA GLN A 21 -2.40 -9.42 15.49
C GLN A 21 -0.93 -9.18 15.83
N GLN A 22 -0.17 -8.59 14.90
CA GLN A 22 1.27 -8.44 15.06
C GLN A 22 1.73 -6.98 15.05
N LEU A 23 1.24 -6.15 14.12
CA LEU A 23 1.73 -4.79 14.03
C LEU A 23 1.18 -3.91 15.15
N ILE A 24 -0.13 -3.74 15.22
CA ILE A 24 -0.80 -2.84 16.17
C ILE A 24 -0.41 -3.10 17.63
N PRO A 25 -0.39 -4.36 18.15
CA PRO A 25 -0.05 -4.61 19.54
C PRO A 25 1.39 -4.24 19.93
N ASN A 26 2.28 -4.14 18.95
CA ASN A 26 3.70 -3.84 19.17
C ASN A 26 4.06 -2.36 18.90
N LEU A 27 3.08 -1.53 18.52
CA LEU A 27 3.33 -0.11 18.27
C LEU A 27 3.11 0.74 19.53
N PRO A 28 3.97 1.75 19.77
CA PRO A 28 3.68 2.79 20.75
C PRO A 28 2.40 3.55 20.38
N ALA A 29 1.68 4.06 21.39
CA ALA A 29 0.48 4.87 21.16
C ALA A 29 0.78 6.10 20.29
N GLY A 30 -0.14 6.44 19.38
CA GLY A 30 0.00 7.61 18.51
C GLY A 30 1.03 7.45 17.37
N THR A 31 1.43 6.22 17.04
CA THR A 31 2.40 5.98 15.96
C THR A 31 1.85 6.38 14.59
N VAL A 32 2.71 6.96 13.75
CA VAL A 32 2.47 7.17 12.32
C VAL A 32 3.04 5.98 11.56
N ILE A 33 2.17 5.25 10.85
CA ILE A 33 2.53 4.10 10.03
C ILE A 33 2.71 4.59 8.59
N VAL A 34 3.93 4.56 8.08
CA VAL A 34 4.24 4.91 6.69
C VAL A 34 4.15 3.66 5.84
N MET A 35 3.39 3.70 4.75
CA MET A 35 3.26 2.56 3.82
C MET A 35 3.10 3.00 2.38
N ASP A 36 3.46 2.11 1.46
CA ASP A 36 3.21 2.27 0.03
C ASP A 36 1.75 1.96 -0.36
N ASN A 37 1.47 1.97 -1.66
CA ASN A 37 0.15 1.71 -2.22
C ASN A 37 0.02 0.30 -2.83
N ALA A 38 0.73 -0.70 -2.33
CA ALA A 38 0.54 -2.07 -2.78
C ALA A 38 -0.95 -2.47 -2.72
N SER A 39 -1.41 -3.30 -3.64
CA SER A 39 -2.83 -3.67 -3.78
C SER A 39 -3.42 -4.22 -2.48
N TYR A 40 -2.66 -5.05 -1.74
CA TYR A 40 -3.08 -5.61 -0.46
C TYR A 40 -3.08 -4.60 0.70
N HIS A 41 -2.34 -3.47 0.59
CA HIS A 41 -2.42 -2.33 1.51
C HIS A 41 -3.64 -1.45 1.23
N SER A 42 -4.14 -1.47 0.00
CA SER A 42 -5.05 -0.47 -0.55
C SER A 42 -6.49 -0.98 -0.71
N LYS A 43 -6.88 -2.04 0.02
CA LYS A 43 -8.26 -2.53 0.03
C LYS A 43 -9.21 -1.45 0.53
N LEU A 44 -10.13 -1.04 -0.35
CA LEU A 44 -11.12 -0.02 -0.03
C LEU A 44 -12.13 -0.53 1.01
N LEU A 45 -12.49 0.32 1.95
CA LEU A 45 -13.56 0.09 2.90
C LEU A 45 -14.92 0.09 2.18
N ASN A 46 -15.15 1.11 1.34
CA ASN A 46 -16.31 1.22 0.48
C ASN A 46 -15.85 1.31 -0.97
N LYS A 47 -16.16 0.28 -1.76
CA LYS A 47 -15.81 0.26 -3.17
C LYS A 47 -16.69 1.25 -3.92
N ILE A 48 -16.09 2.34 -4.42
CA ILE A 48 -16.80 3.31 -5.28
C ILE A 48 -17.15 2.63 -6.61
N PRO A 49 -18.37 2.76 -7.11
CA PRO A 49 -18.79 2.17 -8.38
C PRO A 49 -17.95 2.66 -9.57
N THR A 50 -17.66 1.73 -10.48
CA THR A 50 -16.91 1.98 -11.72
C THR A 50 -17.76 1.67 -12.95
N THR A 51 -17.17 1.83 -14.13
CA THR A 51 -17.84 1.49 -15.40
C THR A 51 -18.22 0.02 -15.50
N SER A 52 -17.57 -0.88 -14.79
CA SER A 52 -17.91 -2.32 -14.73
C SER A 52 -19.10 -2.63 -13.81
N THR A 53 -19.43 -1.74 -12.83
CA THR A 53 -20.50 -1.95 -11.86
C THR A 53 -21.87 -1.94 -12.53
N LYS A 54 -22.80 -2.80 -12.14
CA LYS A 54 -24.17 -2.83 -12.66
C LYS A 54 -24.94 -1.58 -12.25
N LYS A 55 -25.89 -1.13 -13.09
CA LYS A 55 -26.68 0.09 -12.84
C LYS A 55 -27.42 0.05 -11.50
N ASP A 56 -27.99 -1.08 -11.15
CA ASP A 56 -28.75 -1.24 -9.91
C ASP A 56 -27.84 -1.12 -8.67
N ASP A 57 -26.62 -1.65 -8.76
CA ASP A 57 -25.62 -1.54 -7.69
C ASP A 57 -25.14 -0.08 -7.54
N ILE A 58 -25.03 0.67 -8.65
CA ILE A 58 -24.71 2.11 -8.60
C ILE A 58 -25.84 2.88 -7.89
N ILE A 59 -27.09 2.59 -8.24
CA ILE A 59 -28.26 3.22 -7.60
C ILE A 59 -28.29 2.86 -6.10
N HIS A 60 -28.02 1.61 -5.75
CA HIS A 60 -27.94 1.18 -4.35
C HIS A 60 -26.83 1.93 -3.59
N PHE A 61 -25.67 2.05 -4.21
CA PHE A 61 -24.55 2.82 -3.63
C PHE A 61 -24.93 4.29 -3.41
N MET A 62 -25.57 4.93 -4.38
CA MET A 62 -26.00 6.33 -4.27
C MET A 62 -26.98 6.51 -3.11
N ARG A 63 -27.97 5.63 -2.99
CA ARG A 63 -28.94 5.67 -1.88
C ARG A 63 -28.30 5.47 -0.52
N HIS A 64 -27.35 4.54 -0.44
CA HIS A 64 -26.64 4.23 0.82
C HIS A 64 -25.75 5.39 1.29
N ASN A 65 -25.29 6.23 0.36
CA ASN A 65 -24.42 7.37 0.66
C ASN A 65 -25.15 8.72 0.58
N ASP A 66 -26.49 8.72 0.58
CA ASP A 66 -27.35 9.92 0.51
C ASP A 66 -27.03 10.82 -0.70
N ILE A 67 -26.70 10.19 -1.84
CA ILE A 67 -26.40 10.89 -3.09
C ILE A 67 -27.67 10.99 -3.92
N ASP A 68 -28.03 12.20 -4.34
CA ASP A 68 -29.21 12.46 -5.15
C ASP A 68 -29.13 11.74 -6.50
N ILE A 69 -30.19 10.97 -6.81
CA ILE A 69 -30.34 10.29 -8.10
C ILE A 69 -31.04 11.25 -9.08
N PRO A 70 -30.43 11.53 -10.24
CA PRO A 70 -31.04 12.39 -11.23
C PRO A 70 -32.46 11.94 -11.60
N ALA A 71 -33.40 12.89 -11.67
CA ALA A 71 -34.80 12.62 -12.04
C ALA A 71 -34.90 12.14 -13.50
N GLY A 72 -35.78 11.15 -13.77
CA GLY A 72 -36.03 10.61 -15.10
C GLY A 72 -35.21 9.35 -15.43
N LYS A 73 -35.00 9.08 -16.73
CA LYS A 73 -34.26 7.90 -17.21
C LYS A 73 -32.74 8.18 -17.24
N ALA A 74 -32.13 8.32 -16.05
CA ALA A 74 -30.66 8.48 -15.96
C ALA A 74 -29.94 7.27 -16.53
N THR A 75 -28.95 7.51 -17.37
CA THR A 75 -28.05 6.45 -17.86
C THR A 75 -27.02 6.08 -16.79
N LYS A 76 -26.37 4.94 -16.97
CA LYS A 76 -25.24 4.52 -16.10
C LYS A 76 -24.14 5.58 -16.03
N LYS A 77 -23.85 6.20 -17.17
CA LYS A 77 -22.84 7.28 -17.27
C LYS A 77 -23.24 8.51 -16.45
N ASP A 78 -24.51 8.89 -16.47
CA ASP A 78 -25.00 10.04 -15.68
C ASP A 78 -24.84 9.79 -14.18
N LEU A 79 -25.20 8.59 -13.72
CA LEU A 79 -25.05 8.19 -12.31
C LEU A 79 -23.57 8.21 -11.86
N LEU A 80 -22.68 7.65 -12.68
CA LEU A 80 -21.22 7.65 -12.37
C LEU A 80 -20.65 9.07 -12.38
N ASN A 81 -21.12 9.95 -13.28
CA ASN A 81 -20.68 11.35 -13.29
C ASN A 81 -21.12 12.08 -12.01
N CYS A 82 -22.34 11.83 -11.51
CA CYS A 82 -22.78 12.40 -10.23
C CYS A 82 -21.86 11.97 -9.07
N ILE A 83 -21.50 10.68 -9.01
CA ILE A 83 -20.58 10.16 -7.98
C ILE A 83 -19.18 10.79 -8.13
N LYS A 84 -18.67 10.89 -9.36
CA LYS A 84 -17.35 11.48 -9.65
C LYS A 84 -17.26 12.96 -9.24
N GLN A 85 -18.34 13.74 -9.46
CA GLN A 85 -18.39 15.16 -9.07
C GLN A 85 -18.29 15.38 -7.55
N LEU A 86 -18.70 14.41 -6.75
CA LEU A 86 -18.60 14.50 -5.29
C LEU A 86 -17.17 14.31 -4.77
N ASN A 87 -16.25 13.90 -5.63
CA ASN A 87 -14.83 13.66 -5.30
C ASN A 87 -14.64 12.96 -3.94
N MET A 88 -15.39 11.87 -3.73
CA MET A 88 -15.39 11.13 -2.47
C MET A 88 -13.99 10.61 -2.16
N PRO A 89 -13.45 10.90 -0.97
CA PRO A 89 -12.13 10.41 -0.60
C PRO A 89 -12.11 8.88 -0.51
N LYS A 90 -11.11 8.25 -1.09
CA LYS A 90 -10.89 6.81 -0.93
C LYS A 90 -10.64 6.50 0.54
N GLN A 91 -11.40 5.58 1.11
CA GLN A 91 -11.24 5.10 2.47
C GLN A 91 -10.69 3.69 2.45
N TYR A 92 -9.56 3.51 3.07
CA TYR A 92 -8.89 2.21 3.10
C TYR A 92 -9.12 1.49 4.42
N ARG A 93 -9.24 0.17 4.33
CA ARG A 93 -9.55 -0.67 5.48
C ARG A 93 -8.45 -0.64 6.54
N ILE A 94 -7.20 -0.63 6.11
CA ILE A 94 -6.05 -0.54 7.03
C ILE A 94 -6.01 0.79 7.76
N ASP A 95 -6.34 1.91 7.07
CA ASP A 95 -6.36 3.23 7.68
C ASP A 95 -7.42 3.31 8.77
N GLN A 96 -8.58 2.69 8.54
CA GLN A 96 -9.63 2.60 9.54
C GLN A 96 -9.20 1.78 10.76
N ILE A 97 -8.56 0.61 10.54
CA ILE A 97 -8.02 -0.23 11.61
C ILE A 97 -7.00 0.54 12.45
N ALA A 98 -6.06 1.21 11.81
CA ALA A 98 -5.04 2.02 12.50
C ALA A 98 -5.70 3.13 13.33
N LYS A 99 -6.67 3.84 12.76
CA LYS A 99 -7.42 4.91 13.42
C LYS A 99 -8.19 4.42 14.65
N GLU A 100 -8.82 3.25 14.58
CA GLU A 100 -9.53 2.62 15.71
C GLU A 100 -8.61 2.34 16.91
N HIS A 101 -7.30 2.20 16.67
CA HIS A 101 -6.28 1.97 17.69
C HIS A 101 -5.43 3.22 18.01
N GLY A 102 -5.85 4.39 17.53
CA GLY A 102 -5.18 5.66 17.81
C GLY A 102 -3.90 5.92 17.02
N HIS A 103 -3.72 5.22 15.88
CA HIS A 103 -2.60 5.40 14.97
C HIS A 103 -3.02 6.15 13.70
N ILE A 104 -2.05 6.69 12.97
CA ILE A 104 -2.24 7.39 11.70
C ILE A 104 -1.51 6.62 10.61
N VAL A 105 -2.15 6.44 9.44
CA VAL A 105 -1.49 5.91 8.25
C VAL A 105 -1.11 7.07 7.34
N LEU A 106 0.16 7.12 6.96
CA LEU A 106 0.69 8.00 5.92
C LEU A 106 1.02 7.16 4.70
N ARG A 107 0.28 7.39 3.60
CA ARG A 107 0.51 6.69 2.34
C ARG A 107 1.51 7.46 1.49
N LEU A 108 2.51 6.75 1.01
CA LEU A 108 3.49 7.31 0.08
C LEU A 108 2.81 7.60 -1.27
N PRO A 109 3.26 8.62 -2.02
CA PRO A 109 2.80 8.83 -3.38
C PRO A 109 3.05 7.57 -4.24
N PRO A 110 2.18 7.28 -5.24
CA PRO A 110 2.42 6.19 -6.19
C PRO A 110 3.80 6.32 -6.85
N TYR A 111 4.48 5.21 -7.07
CA TYR A 111 5.80 5.13 -7.71
C TYR A 111 6.98 5.79 -6.97
N TYR A 112 6.78 6.26 -5.73
CA TYR A 112 7.85 6.83 -4.90
C TYR A 112 8.37 5.82 -3.86
N CYS A 113 8.71 4.61 -4.29
CA CYS A 113 9.29 3.57 -3.42
C CYS A 113 10.59 4.04 -2.74
N VAL A 114 11.32 4.96 -3.37
CA VAL A 114 12.55 5.57 -2.81
C VAL A 114 12.34 6.28 -1.47
N LEU A 115 11.10 6.70 -1.17
CA LEU A 115 10.72 7.30 0.11
C LEU A 115 10.35 6.26 1.18
N ASN A 116 10.47 4.96 0.87
CA ASN A 116 10.21 3.89 1.82
C ASN A 116 11.51 3.25 2.28
N PRO A 117 11.97 3.49 3.54
CA PRO A 117 13.25 2.95 4.02
C PRO A 117 13.36 1.43 3.96
N ILE A 118 12.22 0.71 3.99
CA ILE A 118 12.18 -0.75 3.94
C ILE A 118 12.75 -1.29 2.63
N GLU A 119 12.63 -0.54 1.51
CA GLU A 119 13.16 -0.97 0.21
C GLU A 119 14.69 -1.06 0.21
N LEU A 120 15.35 -0.16 0.94
CA LEU A 120 16.80 -0.19 1.13
C LEU A 120 17.22 -1.41 1.99
N ILE A 121 16.41 -1.72 3.00
CA ILE A 121 16.61 -2.93 3.83
C ILE A 121 16.44 -4.19 2.99
N TRP A 122 15.37 -4.27 2.17
CA TRP A 122 15.15 -5.39 1.25
C TRP A 122 16.30 -5.55 0.24
N SER A 123 16.80 -4.45 -0.32
CA SER A 123 17.94 -4.47 -1.22
C SER A 123 19.18 -5.03 -0.54
N SER A 124 19.49 -4.58 0.68
CA SER A 124 20.61 -5.09 1.47
C SER A 124 20.46 -6.58 1.78
N LEU A 125 19.27 -7.00 2.24
CA LEU A 125 18.95 -8.39 2.56
C LEU A 125 19.09 -9.30 1.34
N LYS A 126 18.48 -8.93 0.22
CA LYS A 126 18.57 -9.69 -1.04
C LYS A 126 20.02 -9.83 -1.51
N ARG A 127 20.83 -8.78 -1.36
CA ARG A 127 22.26 -8.81 -1.73
C ARG A 127 23.03 -9.79 -0.84
N SER A 128 22.79 -9.79 0.48
CA SER A 128 23.44 -10.70 1.41
C SER A 128 23.05 -12.15 1.15
N ILE A 129 21.77 -12.42 0.96
CA ILE A 129 21.27 -13.76 0.61
C ILE A 129 21.90 -14.25 -0.70
N ARG A 130 21.90 -13.42 -1.78
CA ARG A 130 22.53 -13.80 -3.06
C ARG A 130 24.01 -14.14 -2.93
N ARG A 131 24.75 -13.43 -2.06
CA ARG A 131 26.18 -13.66 -1.84
C ARG A 131 26.43 -14.98 -1.14
N ASN A 132 25.58 -15.36 -0.20
CA ASN A 132 25.77 -16.49 0.70
C ASN A 132 25.00 -17.75 0.27
N ASN A 133 24.05 -17.60 -0.67
CA ASN A 133 23.27 -18.73 -1.19
C ASN A 133 24.06 -19.50 -2.25
N THR A 134 24.35 -20.76 -1.93
CA THR A 134 25.06 -21.71 -2.82
C THR A 134 24.10 -22.68 -3.52
N THR A 135 22.78 -22.60 -3.26
CA THR A 135 21.79 -23.55 -3.79
C THR A 135 20.80 -22.85 -4.72
N PRO A 136 20.50 -23.43 -5.90
CA PRO A 136 19.60 -22.80 -6.86
C PRO A 136 18.11 -22.87 -6.48
N ASN A 137 17.74 -23.75 -5.57
CA ASN A 137 16.35 -24.02 -5.19
C ASN A 137 16.04 -23.59 -3.76
N LEU A 138 14.80 -23.22 -3.51
CA LEU A 138 14.30 -22.96 -2.15
C LEU A 138 14.36 -24.25 -1.32
N SER A 139 15.26 -24.29 -0.35
CA SER A 139 15.49 -25.42 0.55
C SER A 139 15.40 -24.95 1.99
N ALA A 140 15.32 -25.89 2.94
CA ALA A 140 15.38 -25.55 4.37
C ALA A 140 16.63 -24.72 4.72
N GLN A 141 17.76 -25.00 4.07
CA GLN A 141 19.01 -24.25 4.24
C GLN A 141 18.88 -22.79 3.80
N VAL A 142 18.16 -22.51 2.70
CA VAL A 142 17.90 -21.13 2.23
C VAL A 142 16.97 -20.40 3.21
N VAL A 143 15.98 -21.08 3.76
CA VAL A 143 15.08 -20.51 4.78
C VAL A 143 15.85 -20.14 6.04
N ASP A 144 16.76 -20.99 6.49
CA ASP A 144 17.61 -20.71 7.66
C ASP A 144 18.60 -19.58 7.37
N LEU A 145 19.16 -19.53 6.16
CA LEU A 145 19.99 -18.40 5.70
C LEU A 145 19.17 -17.08 5.74
N ILE A 146 17.95 -17.07 5.20
CA ILE A 146 17.08 -15.89 5.24
C ILE A 146 16.85 -15.44 6.68
N ARG A 147 16.52 -16.34 7.59
CA ARG A 147 16.32 -16.03 9.01
C ARG A 147 17.58 -15.43 9.65
N GLN A 148 18.72 -16.03 9.35
CA GLN A 148 20.01 -15.54 9.84
C GLN A 148 20.30 -14.12 9.33
N GLU A 149 20.12 -13.87 8.03
CA GLU A 149 20.37 -12.56 7.43
C GLU A 149 19.37 -11.50 7.94
N VAL A 150 18.12 -11.86 8.19
CA VAL A 150 17.13 -10.97 8.83
C VAL A 150 17.59 -10.60 10.26
N ASN A 151 18.10 -11.56 11.03
CA ASN A 151 18.58 -11.31 12.39
C ASN A 151 19.87 -10.46 12.41
N ASN A 152 20.62 -10.43 11.30
CA ASN A 152 21.81 -9.60 11.14
C ASN A 152 21.50 -8.14 10.79
N ILE A 153 20.23 -7.79 10.53
CA ILE A 153 19.81 -6.41 10.27
C ILE A 153 19.94 -5.61 11.56
N THR A 154 20.89 -4.68 11.58
CA THR A 154 21.19 -3.86 12.76
C THR A 154 20.32 -2.60 12.83
N ILE A 155 20.17 -2.06 14.04
CA ILE A 155 19.52 -0.75 14.27
C ILE A 155 20.23 0.36 13.49
N ASP A 156 21.57 0.29 13.38
CA ASP A 156 22.34 1.31 12.66
C ASP A 156 22.08 1.26 11.15
N LEU A 157 21.86 0.07 10.57
CA LEU A 157 21.42 -0.04 9.17
C LEU A 157 20.06 0.65 8.98
N TRP A 158 19.10 0.42 9.88
CA TRP A 158 17.79 1.10 9.84
C TRP A 158 17.95 2.62 9.93
N LYS A 159 18.74 3.13 10.88
CA LYS A 159 18.99 4.57 11.03
C LYS A 159 19.58 5.18 9.77
N ASN A 160 20.52 4.49 9.13
CA ASN A 160 21.15 4.96 7.89
C ASN A 160 20.15 5.00 6.73
N CYS A 161 19.28 3.97 6.60
CA CYS A 161 18.23 3.94 5.59
C CYS A 161 17.21 5.06 5.81
N VAL A 162 16.75 5.27 7.04
CA VAL A 162 15.84 6.37 7.38
C VAL A 162 16.48 7.73 7.10
N LYS A 163 17.74 7.92 7.50
CA LYS A 163 18.48 9.17 7.22
C LYS A 163 18.56 9.43 5.72
N HIS A 164 18.88 8.41 4.92
CA HIS A 164 18.94 8.54 3.46
C HIS A 164 17.59 9.00 2.86
N VAL A 165 16.48 8.43 3.34
CA VAL A 165 15.14 8.84 2.91
C VAL A 165 14.86 10.29 3.31
N ILE A 166 15.18 10.70 4.53
CA ILE A 166 15.03 12.09 4.98
C ILE A 166 15.86 13.06 4.11
N ASP A 167 17.07 12.67 3.73
CA ASP A 167 17.91 13.49 2.84
C ASP A 167 17.26 13.65 1.44
N ILE A 168 16.61 12.59 0.94
CA ILE A 168 15.82 12.65 -0.30
C ILE A 168 14.61 13.56 -0.14
N GLU A 169 13.81 13.39 0.93
CA GLU A 169 12.65 14.24 1.21
C GLU A 169 13.05 15.72 1.28
N ASN A 170 14.14 16.03 1.97
CA ASN A 170 14.68 17.39 2.04
C ASN A 170 15.09 17.94 0.67
N SER A 171 15.54 17.11 -0.25
CA SER A 171 15.87 17.54 -1.62
C SER A 171 14.64 18.00 -2.39
N TYR A 172 13.46 17.42 -2.13
CA TYR A 172 12.20 17.84 -2.75
C TYR A 172 11.65 19.15 -2.15
N VAL A 173 11.96 19.46 -0.90
CA VAL A 173 11.50 20.69 -0.22
C VAL A 173 12.44 21.87 -0.46
N SER A 174 13.60 21.66 -1.10
CA SER A 174 14.56 22.70 -1.39
C SER A 174 13.97 23.78 -2.32
N PRO A 175 14.20 25.09 -2.08
CA PRO A 175 13.58 26.19 -2.82
C PRO A 175 13.93 26.26 -4.33
N ASN A 176 14.82 25.40 -4.81
CA ASN A 176 15.15 25.27 -6.23
C ASN A 176 14.30 24.21 -6.96
N PHE A 177 13.35 23.59 -6.28
CA PHE A 177 12.44 22.66 -6.92
C PHE A 177 11.34 23.44 -7.63
N GLN A 178 11.37 23.47 -8.97
CA GLN A 178 10.22 23.94 -9.74
C GLN A 178 9.09 22.92 -9.55
N GLU A 179 7.96 23.40 -9.07
CA GLU A 179 6.77 22.60 -8.84
C GLU A 179 6.29 22.01 -10.18
N PHE A 180 6.60 20.74 -10.43
CA PHE A 180 6.01 20.00 -11.54
C PHE A 180 4.67 19.45 -11.04
N VAL A 181 3.59 20.11 -11.40
CA VAL A 181 2.25 19.57 -11.24
C VAL A 181 2.06 18.48 -12.29
N VAL A 182 2.27 17.24 -11.91
CA VAL A 182 1.90 16.09 -12.75
C VAL A 182 0.40 15.88 -12.55
N HIS A 183 -0.40 16.27 -13.53
CA HIS A 183 -1.79 15.82 -13.60
C HIS A 183 -1.77 14.35 -13.98
N LEU A 184 -1.90 13.48 -12.99
CA LEU A 184 -2.20 12.08 -13.22
C LEU A 184 -3.66 12.02 -13.68
N GLU A 185 -3.88 11.83 -14.96
CA GLU A 185 -5.19 11.36 -15.44
C GLU A 185 -5.38 9.99 -14.80
N ASP A 186 -6.50 9.80 -14.08
CA ASP A 186 -6.87 8.51 -13.51
C ASP A 186 -7.09 7.55 -14.69
N GLU A 187 -6.05 6.82 -15.11
CA GLU A 187 -6.22 5.62 -15.92
C GLU A 187 -6.98 4.64 -15.04
N ASP A 188 -8.10 4.16 -15.54
CA ASP A 188 -8.94 3.15 -14.88
C ASP A 188 -8.05 1.92 -14.58
N ASP A 189 -7.68 1.76 -13.30
CA ASP A 189 -6.86 0.67 -12.76
C ASP A 189 -7.61 -0.68 -12.82
N ASP A 190 -7.89 -1.18 -14.03
CA ASP A 190 -8.42 -2.55 -14.20
C ASP A 190 -7.33 -3.57 -14.63
N ASP A 191 -6.08 -3.12 -14.89
CA ASP A 191 -4.98 -4.01 -15.22
C ASP A 191 -3.77 -3.77 -14.30
N VAL A 192 -3.77 -4.40 -13.13
CA VAL A 192 -2.57 -4.51 -12.31
C VAL A 192 -1.63 -5.52 -12.98
N VAL A 193 -0.78 -5.02 -13.85
CA VAL A 193 0.38 -5.77 -14.32
C VAL A 193 1.44 -5.67 -13.24
N ASP A 194 1.78 -6.79 -12.63
CA ASP A 194 2.91 -6.92 -11.71
C ASP A 194 4.21 -6.55 -12.43
N TYR A 195 4.58 -5.29 -12.39
CA TYR A 195 5.93 -4.87 -12.78
C TYR A 195 6.88 -5.15 -11.61
N PHE A 196 7.61 -6.24 -11.72
CA PHE A 196 8.86 -6.42 -10.98
C PHE A 196 9.83 -5.35 -11.46
N PHE A 197 9.97 -4.27 -10.70
CA PHE A 197 11.06 -3.33 -10.91
C PHE A 197 12.34 -3.93 -10.32
N GLU A 198 13.28 -4.27 -11.20
CA GLU A 198 14.69 -4.39 -10.84
C GLU A 198 15.22 -2.98 -10.54
N CYS A 199 15.43 -2.69 -9.24
CA CYS A 199 16.29 -1.60 -8.79
C CYS A 199 17.68 -2.14 -8.48
#